data_60ce68348c9c22ac7e8848304d97d877
#
_entry.id   60ce68348c9c22ac7e8848304d97d877
#
_cell.length_a   1.000
_cell.length_b   1.000
_cell.length_c   1.000
_cell.angle_alpha   90.00
_cell.angle_beta   90.00
_cell.angle_gamma   90.00
#
_symmetry.space_group_name_H-M   'P 1'
#
loop_
_entity.id
_entity.type
_entity.pdbx_description
1 polymer ?
#
loop_
_entity_poly.entity_id
_entity_poly.type
_entity_poly.pdbx_seq_one_letter_code
_entity_poly.pdbx_strand_id
1 'polypeptide(L)'
;VQVGAYAVIGERVKVGAGTVIGPHAVLDGWTEIGARNQIFPGAAIGLPPQDLKYDGSPSQVRIGDDNLIREYVTINRATGAGEATVIGNGNLLMAYVHVGHNCVIADRVVIANGTALAGHVHIESRATISGVLGIHQFVHVGRLAMVAGMSRINRDVPPYMLVEGNPARVRSLNKVGLQRAGLTEINQGKPFRALKKAFRILYRSDLLLDQALEQLDLLDDNELVQHLRQFLRLSHSPGRRGSIPGQHSRSRDEE
;
A
#
# COMPACT_ATOMS: atom_id res chain seq x y z
N VAL A 1 -10.70 7.62 25.25
CA VAL A 1 -11.28 7.93 23.95
C VAL A 1 -12.00 9.28 24.06
N GLN A 2 -11.83 10.13 23.06
CA GLN A 2 -12.60 11.38 22.92
C GLN A 2 -13.51 11.22 21.68
N VAL A 3 -14.76 11.70 21.80
CA VAL A 3 -15.76 11.58 20.74
C VAL A 3 -16.32 12.94 20.40
N GLY A 4 -16.22 13.34 19.16
CA GLY A 4 -16.73 14.60 18.62
C GLY A 4 -18.27 14.58 18.47
N ALA A 5 -18.84 15.78 18.32
CA ALA A 5 -20.28 15.93 18.15
C ALA A 5 -20.79 15.20 16.90
N TYR A 6 -21.97 14.59 17.01
CA TYR A 6 -22.65 13.86 15.92
C TYR A 6 -21.85 12.67 15.35
N ALA A 7 -20.82 12.18 16.03
CA ALA A 7 -20.19 10.91 15.65
C ALA A 7 -21.16 9.74 15.93
N VAL A 8 -21.22 8.80 15.00
CA VAL A 8 -22.04 7.58 15.12
C VAL A 8 -21.11 6.40 15.34
N ILE A 9 -21.33 5.65 16.41
CA ILE A 9 -20.50 4.48 16.76
C ILE A 9 -21.41 3.28 16.94
N GLY A 10 -21.26 2.27 16.09
CA GLY A 10 -22.02 1.03 16.13
C GLY A 10 -21.68 0.17 17.35
N GLU A 11 -22.61 -0.68 17.74
CA GLU A 11 -22.54 -1.52 18.96
C GLU A 11 -21.36 -2.49 19.01
N ARG A 12 -20.81 -2.87 17.84
CA ARG A 12 -19.71 -3.86 17.69
C ARG A 12 -18.34 -3.21 17.49
N VAL A 13 -18.27 -1.88 17.59
CA VAL A 13 -17.02 -1.13 17.43
C VAL A 13 -16.24 -1.14 18.74
N LYS A 14 -14.95 -1.48 18.66
CA LYS A 14 -14.02 -1.39 19.77
C LYS A 14 -12.96 -0.34 19.46
N VAL A 15 -12.69 0.56 20.42
CA VAL A 15 -11.74 1.67 20.24
C VAL A 15 -10.74 1.71 21.39
N GLY A 16 -9.45 1.68 21.06
CA GLY A 16 -8.35 1.70 22.00
C GLY A 16 -8.13 3.06 22.68
N ALA A 17 -7.35 3.03 23.75
CA ALA A 17 -7.10 4.19 24.60
C ALA A 17 -6.44 5.36 23.86
N GLY A 18 -6.81 6.60 24.20
CA GLY A 18 -6.22 7.80 23.61
C GLY A 18 -6.65 8.11 22.18
N THR A 19 -7.48 7.31 21.57
CA THR A 19 -8.04 7.58 20.22
C THR A 19 -9.03 8.73 20.29
N VAL A 20 -8.95 9.63 19.29
CA VAL A 20 -9.83 10.79 19.11
C VAL A 20 -10.68 10.57 17.86
N ILE A 21 -12.00 10.63 18.01
CA ILE A 21 -12.99 10.49 16.94
C ILE A 21 -13.58 11.87 16.67
N GLY A 22 -13.38 12.38 15.46
CA GLY A 22 -13.86 13.69 15.03
C GLY A 22 -15.38 13.74 14.85
N PRO A 23 -15.95 14.96 14.76
CA PRO A 23 -17.38 15.15 14.55
C PRO A 23 -17.84 14.53 13.23
N HIS A 24 -19.10 14.04 13.22
CA HIS A 24 -19.73 13.39 12.07
C HIS A 24 -18.99 12.15 11.53
N ALA A 25 -18.01 11.58 12.23
CA ALA A 25 -17.41 10.31 11.86
C ALA A 25 -18.43 9.17 12.08
N VAL A 26 -18.39 8.18 11.19
CA VAL A 26 -19.23 6.98 11.28
C VAL A 26 -18.33 5.76 11.43
N LEU A 27 -18.43 5.08 12.56
CA LEU A 27 -17.74 3.82 12.83
C LEU A 27 -18.79 2.72 12.99
N ASP A 28 -18.75 1.67 12.19
CA ASP A 28 -19.79 0.65 12.19
C ASP A 28 -19.22 -0.76 11.96
N GLY A 29 -20.10 -1.76 12.00
CA GLY A 29 -19.77 -3.17 11.80
C GLY A 29 -18.80 -3.74 12.84
N TRP A 30 -18.15 -4.84 12.53
CA TRP A 30 -17.13 -5.47 13.37
C TRP A 30 -15.80 -4.75 13.17
N THR A 31 -15.65 -3.59 13.81
CA THR A 31 -14.51 -2.70 13.65
C THR A 31 -13.69 -2.61 14.94
N GLU A 32 -12.43 -2.97 14.88
CA GLU A 32 -11.46 -2.84 15.97
C GLU A 32 -10.42 -1.78 15.61
N ILE A 33 -10.31 -0.74 16.44
CA ILE A 33 -9.39 0.38 16.28
C ILE A 33 -8.47 0.41 17.49
N GLY A 34 -7.18 0.44 17.28
CA GLY A 34 -6.16 0.50 18.31
C GLY A 34 -6.12 1.83 19.05
N ALA A 35 -5.01 2.09 19.70
CA ALA A 35 -4.79 3.25 20.57
C ALA A 35 -4.25 4.46 19.82
N ARG A 36 -4.47 5.68 20.36
CA ARG A 36 -3.88 6.95 19.91
C ARG A 36 -4.13 7.31 18.45
N ASN A 37 -5.15 6.73 17.83
CA ASN A 37 -5.55 7.10 16.49
C ASN A 37 -6.24 8.49 16.50
N GLN A 38 -6.12 9.21 15.40
CA GLN A 38 -6.86 10.45 15.16
C GLN A 38 -7.74 10.24 13.92
N ILE A 39 -9.04 10.21 14.13
CA ILE A 39 -10.07 10.04 13.09
C ILE A 39 -10.73 11.40 12.88
N PHE A 40 -10.58 11.94 11.69
CA PHE A 40 -11.01 13.30 11.37
C PHE A 40 -12.48 13.34 10.93
N PRO A 41 -13.07 14.55 10.81
CA PRO A 41 -14.48 14.70 10.52
C PRO A 41 -14.95 13.98 9.25
N GLY A 42 -16.12 13.37 9.33
CA GLY A 42 -16.78 12.72 8.19
C GLY A 42 -16.12 11.41 7.70
N ALA A 43 -15.10 10.91 8.40
CA ALA A 43 -14.56 9.58 8.08
C ALA A 43 -15.60 8.49 8.31
N ALA A 44 -15.68 7.49 7.40
CA ALA A 44 -16.62 6.39 7.47
C ALA A 44 -15.88 5.05 7.45
N ILE A 45 -15.90 4.33 8.56
CA ILE A 45 -15.08 3.14 8.81
C ILE A 45 -15.96 1.95 9.15
N GLY A 46 -15.72 0.81 8.50
CA GLY A 46 -16.39 -0.45 8.81
C GLY A 46 -17.76 -0.63 8.14
N LEU A 47 -18.12 0.26 7.22
CA LEU A 47 -19.32 0.08 6.42
C LEU A 47 -19.22 -1.14 5.48
N PRO A 48 -20.33 -1.68 4.97
CA PRO A 48 -20.35 -2.79 4.03
C PRO A 48 -19.45 -2.55 2.82
N PRO A 49 -18.80 -3.59 2.27
CA PRO A 49 -18.00 -3.47 1.06
C PRO A 49 -18.87 -3.03 -0.13
N GLN A 50 -18.27 -2.28 -1.04
CA GLN A 50 -18.89 -1.87 -2.30
C GLN A 50 -18.68 -2.98 -3.35
N ASP A 51 -19.09 -4.19 -3.02
CA ASP A 51 -19.01 -5.37 -3.89
C ASP A 51 -20.40 -6.00 -4.02
N LEU A 52 -20.86 -6.17 -5.26
CA LEU A 52 -22.16 -6.79 -5.56
C LEU A 52 -22.28 -8.24 -5.07
N LYS A 53 -21.16 -8.90 -4.82
CA LYS A 53 -21.12 -10.28 -4.31
C LYS A 53 -21.26 -10.36 -2.78
N TYR A 54 -21.23 -9.22 -2.08
CA TYR A 54 -21.34 -9.21 -0.64
C TYR A 54 -22.75 -9.63 -0.20
N ASP A 55 -22.83 -10.68 0.60
CA ASP A 55 -24.07 -11.31 1.06
C ASP A 55 -24.50 -10.93 2.48
N GLY A 56 -23.78 -9.99 3.12
CA GLY A 56 -24.02 -9.63 4.53
C GLY A 56 -23.15 -10.40 5.52
N SER A 57 -22.20 -11.19 5.06
CA SER A 57 -21.28 -11.98 5.91
C SER A 57 -20.60 -11.12 7.00
N PRO A 58 -20.38 -11.68 8.22
CA PRO A 58 -19.72 -10.98 9.32
C PRO A 58 -18.21 -10.87 9.06
N SER A 59 -17.83 -9.81 8.38
CA SER A 59 -16.45 -9.46 8.06
C SER A 59 -16.01 -8.24 8.87
N GLN A 60 -14.72 -7.95 8.91
CA GLN A 60 -14.11 -7.05 9.88
C GLN A 60 -13.29 -5.93 9.24
N VAL A 61 -13.09 -4.87 10.05
CA VAL A 61 -12.00 -3.90 9.88
C VAL A 61 -11.12 -3.96 11.13
N ARG A 62 -9.80 -4.02 10.94
CA ARG A 62 -8.83 -3.96 12.02
C ARG A 62 -7.83 -2.84 11.75
N ILE A 63 -7.73 -1.88 12.66
CA ILE A 63 -6.83 -0.74 12.57
C ILE A 63 -5.90 -0.77 13.78
N GLY A 64 -4.60 -0.68 13.57
CA GLY A 64 -3.59 -0.60 14.61
C GLY A 64 -3.57 0.75 15.32
N ASP A 65 -2.41 1.12 15.81
CA ASP A 65 -2.17 2.29 16.66
C ASP A 65 -1.62 3.49 15.87
N ASP A 66 -1.76 4.70 16.45
CA ASP A 66 -1.07 5.92 16.00
C ASP A 66 -1.36 6.36 14.56
N ASN A 67 -2.50 5.97 13.98
CA ASN A 67 -2.87 6.37 12.62
C ASN A 67 -3.55 7.74 12.58
N LEU A 68 -3.30 8.48 11.50
CA LEU A 68 -4.00 9.72 11.13
C LEU A 68 -4.95 9.42 9.97
N ILE A 69 -6.24 9.35 10.24
CA ILE A 69 -7.30 9.06 9.25
C ILE A 69 -8.05 10.36 9.01
N ARG A 70 -7.72 11.04 7.91
CA ARG A 70 -8.17 12.39 7.62
C ARG A 70 -9.64 12.44 7.17
N GLU A 71 -10.07 13.64 6.84
CA GLU A 71 -11.47 13.97 6.55
C GLU A 71 -12.01 13.12 5.40
N TYR A 72 -13.22 12.61 5.59
CA TYR A 72 -13.97 11.84 4.59
C TYR A 72 -13.23 10.61 4.02
N VAL A 73 -12.28 10.08 4.76
CA VAL A 73 -11.70 8.76 4.42
C VAL A 73 -12.77 7.69 4.58
N THR A 74 -12.83 6.76 3.64
CA THR A 74 -13.73 5.60 3.71
C THR A 74 -12.93 4.31 3.79
N ILE A 75 -13.27 3.42 4.72
CA ILE A 75 -12.64 2.11 4.91
C ILE A 75 -13.74 1.07 5.00
N ASN A 76 -13.88 0.24 3.97
CA ASN A 76 -14.88 -0.83 3.97
C ASN A 76 -14.34 -2.09 4.66
N ARG A 77 -15.26 -2.85 5.30
CA ARG A 77 -14.92 -4.17 5.82
C ARG A 77 -14.70 -5.18 4.69
N ALA A 78 -14.13 -6.34 5.01
CA ALA A 78 -13.91 -7.40 4.03
C ALA A 78 -15.22 -8.01 3.51
N THR A 79 -15.14 -8.89 2.51
CA THR A 79 -16.32 -9.53 1.89
C THR A 79 -16.68 -10.86 2.52
N GLY A 80 -15.69 -11.69 2.89
CA GLY A 80 -15.92 -13.04 3.41
C GLY A 80 -16.07 -13.09 4.92
N ALA A 81 -16.84 -14.06 5.42
CA ALA A 81 -16.99 -14.29 6.85
C ALA A 81 -15.63 -14.55 7.52
N GLY A 82 -15.35 -13.82 8.60
CA GLY A 82 -14.10 -13.90 9.35
C GLY A 82 -12.90 -13.20 8.68
N GLU A 83 -13.02 -12.71 7.45
CA GLU A 83 -12.00 -11.92 6.79
C GLU A 83 -11.97 -10.48 7.32
N ALA A 84 -10.84 -9.80 7.10
CA ALA A 84 -10.66 -8.42 7.55
C ALA A 84 -9.97 -7.54 6.49
N THR A 85 -10.39 -6.28 6.43
CA THR A 85 -9.57 -5.18 5.93
C THR A 85 -8.65 -4.74 7.07
N VAL A 86 -7.35 -4.67 6.82
CA VAL A 86 -6.34 -4.47 7.87
C VAL A 86 -5.50 -3.23 7.59
N ILE A 87 -5.37 -2.39 8.60
CA ILE A 87 -4.49 -1.21 8.59
C ILE A 87 -3.56 -1.32 9.79
N GLY A 88 -2.26 -1.28 9.57
CA GLY A 88 -1.22 -1.34 10.59
C GLY A 88 -1.11 -0.04 11.40
N ASN A 89 0.10 0.34 11.75
CA ASN A 89 0.38 1.41 12.69
C ASN A 89 1.05 2.62 12.04
N GLY A 90 0.78 3.80 12.59
CA GLY A 90 1.47 5.04 12.22
C GLY A 90 1.23 5.48 10.78
N ASN A 91 0.11 5.12 10.18
CA ASN A 91 -0.22 5.48 8.80
C ASN A 91 -0.85 6.88 8.72
N LEU A 92 -0.67 7.54 7.58
CA LEU A 92 -1.36 8.76 7.22
C LEU A 92 -2.24 8.50 5.99
N LEU A 93 -3.55 8.45 6.19
CA LEU A 93 -4.55 8.41 5.13
C LEU A 93 -5.13 9.82 4.99
N MET A 94 -4.74 10.54 3.93
CA MET A 94 -5.16 11.93 3.72
C MET A 94 -6.63 11.99 3.27
N ALA A 95 -7.18 13.20 3.20
CA ALA A 95 -8.59 13.41 2.92
C ALA A 95 -9.07 12.71 1.63
N TYR A 96 -10.28 12.16 1.70
CA TYR A 96 -10.95 11.45 0.60
C TYR A 96 -10.24 10.18 0.11
N VAL A 97 -9.33 9.60 0.87
CA VAL A 97 -8.78 8.27 0.56
C VAL A 97 -9.88 7.22 0.74
N HIS A 98 -9.98 6.31 -0.24
CA HIS A 98 -10.85 5.15 -0.16
C HIS A 98 -10.02 3.87 0.00
N VAL A 99 -10.33 3.08 1.02
CA VAL A 99 -9.76 1.74 1.24
C VAL A 99 -10.85 0.71 1.01
N GLY A 100 -10.74 -0.01 -0.11
CA GLY A 100 -11.65 -1.09 -0.49
C GLY A 100 -11.54 -2.30 0.44
N HIS A 101 -12.47 -3.22 0.29
CA HIS A 101 -12.55 -4.45 1.07
C HIS A 101 -11.29 -5.31 0.96
N ASN A 102 -10.94 -6.05 2.00
CA ASN A 102 -9.81 -6.99 2.02
C ASN A 102 -8.43 -6.35 1.76
N CYS A 103 -8.32 -5.02 1.78
CA CYS A 103 -7.02 -4.37 1.69
C CYS A 103 -6.18 -4.64 2.94
N VAL A 104 -4.87 -4.75 2.74
CA VAL A 104 -3.89 -4.84 3.82
C VAL A 104 -2.88 -3.70 3.65
N ILE A 105 -2.88 -2.78 4.60
CA ILE A 105 -1.94 -1.65 4.66
C ILE A 105 -1.04 -1.87 5.87
N ALA A 106 0.26 -2.03 5.64
CA ALA A 106 1.24 -2.23 6.71
C ALA A 106 1.51 -0.92 7.48
N ASP A 107 2.68 -0.79 8.12
CA ASP A 107 2.99 0.34 8.99
C ASP A 107 3.62 1.52 8.23
N ARG A 108 3.36 2.75 8.74
CA ARG A 108 3.99 3.99 8.29
C ARG A 108 3.81 4.27 6.80
N VAL A 109 2.69 3.85 6.25
CA VAL A 109 2.29 4.15 4.87
C VAL A 109 1.68 5.54 4.81
N VAL A 110 1.96 6.26 3.73
CA VAL A 110 1.35 7.56 3.44
C VAL A 110 0.54 7.44 2.15
N ILE A 111 -0.75 7.75 2.22
CA ILE A 111 -1.65 7.78 1.07
C ILE A 111 -2.25 9.18 0.96
N ALA A 112 -1.95 9.86 -0.14
CA ALA A 112 -2.36 11.24 -0.33
C ALA A 112 -3.80 11.36 -0.86
N ASN A 113 -4.31 12.59 -0.85
CA ASN A 113 -5.70 12.94 -1.09
C ASN A 113 -6.31 12.30 -2.35
N GLY A 114 -7.55 11.83 -2.22
CA GLY A 114 -8.35 11.34 -3.34
C GLY A 114 -7.82 10.06 -4.01
N THR A 115 -6.95 9.32 -3.34
CA THR A 115 -6.49 8.00 -3.81
C THR A 115 -7.51 6.93 -3.44
N ALA A 116 -7.86 6.07 -4.41
CA ALA A 116 -8.77 4.95 -4.22
C ALA A 116 -8.04 3.61 -4.36
N LEU A 117 -8.13 2.77 -3.34
CA LEU A 117 -7.69 1.39 -3.37
C LEU A 117 -8.89 0.48 -3.67
N ALA A 118 -8.83 -0.27 -4.76
CA ALA A 118 -9.81 -1.33 -5.02
C ALA A 118 -9.61 -2.50 -4.03
N GLY A 119 -10.47 -3.52 -4.09
CA GLY A 119 -10.38 -4.66 -3.16
C GLY A 119 -9.06 -5.43 -3.25
N HIS A 120 -8.65 -6.03 -2.12
CA HIS A 120 -7.46 -6.90 -2.02
C HIS A 120 -6.12 -6.25 -2.36
N VAL A 121 -6.00 -4.93 -2.28
CA VAL A 121 -4.72 -4.24 -2.43
C VAL A 121 -3.86 -4.47 -1.19
N HIS A 122 -2.60 -4.83 -1.39
CA HIS A 122 -1.62 -4.97 -0.32
C HIS A 122 -0.55 -3.89 -0.44
N ILE A 123 -0.33 -3.11 0.62
CA ILE A 123 0.69 -2.06 0.67
C ILE A 123 1.66 -2.35 1.81
N GLU A 124 2.92 -2.56 1.47
CA GLU A 124 3.98 -2.80 2.44
C GLU A 124 4.41 -1.51 3.14
N SER A 125 5.13 -1.69 4.26
CA SER A 125 5.53 -0.61 5.16
C SER A 125 6.32 0.51 4.48
N ARG A 126 6.05 1.75 4.91
CA ARG A 126 6.72 2.98 4.46
C ARG A 126 6.57 3.28 2.96
N ALA A 127 5.63 2.65 2.27
CA ALA A 127 5.26 3.07 0.93
C ALA A 127 4.59 4.45 0.96
N THR A 128 4.78 5.22 -0.11
CA THR A 128 4.13 6.52 -0.29
C THR A 128 3.34 6.50 -1.59
N ILE A 129 2.05 6.74 -1.49
CA ILE A 129 1.14 6.83 -2.62
C ILE A 129 0.70 8.29 -2.76
N SER A 130 1.03 8.93 -3.86
CA SER A 130 0.61 10.31 -4.13
C SER A 130 -0.88 10.40 -4.47
N GLY A 131 -1.38 11.61 -4.57
CA GLY A 131 -2.82 11.86 -4.69
C GLY A 131 -3.42 11.62 -6.07
N VAL A 132 -4.76 11.55 -6.08
CA VAL A 132 -5.61 11.53 -7.28
C VAL A 132 -5.25 10.38 -8.21
N LEU A 133 -5.24 9.15 -7.67
CA LEU A 133 -5.00 7.94 -8.46
C LEU A 133 -5.82 6.75 -7.95
N GLY A 134 -5.96 5.74 -8.82
CA GLY A 134 -6.58 4.47 -8.46
C GLY A 134 -5.56 3.33 -8.50
N ILE A 135 -5.64 2.44 -7.52
CA ILE A 135 -4.89 1.19 -7.48
C ILE A 135 -5.85 0.03 -7.76
N HIS A 136 -5.56 -0.73 -8.82
CA HIS A 136 -6.39 -1.85 -9.25
C HIS A 136 -6.39 -2.97 -8.21
N GLN A 137 -7.48 -3.75 -8.17
CA GLN A 137 -7.62 -4.89 -7.27
C GLN A 137 -6.45 -5.88 -7.37
N PHE A 138 -6.10 -6.48 -6.23
CA PHE A 138 -5.02 -7.47 -6.06
C PHE A 138 -3.61 -6.93 -6.30
N VAL A 139 -3.42 -5.64 -6.54
CA VAL A 139 -2.09 -5.05 -6.68
C VAL A 139 -1.35 -5.10 -5.34
N HIS A 140 -0.07 -5.46 -5.41
CA HIS A 140 0.86 -5.40 -4.30
C HIS A 140 1.83 -4.22 -4.50
N VAL A 141 1.90 -3.33 -3.52
CA VAL A 141 2.85 -2.19 -3.49
C VAL A 141 3.95 -2.50 -2.49
N GLY A 142 5.17 -2.61 -2.97
CA GLY A 142 6.33 -3.01 -2.16
C GLY A 142 6.81 -1.93 -1.20
N ARG A 143 7.60 -2.37 -0.21
CA ARG A 143 8.18 -1.55 0.86
C ARG A 143 8.96 -0.35 0.29
N LEU A 144 8.73 0.84 0.89
CA LEU A 144 9.40 2.09 0.48
C LEU A 144 9.21 2.43 -1.01
N ALA A 145 8.22 1.85 -1.69
CA ALA A 145 7.85 2.30 -3.02
C ALA A 145 7.26 3.71 -2.97
N MET A 146 7.48 4.46 -4.04
CA MET A 146 6.87 5.78 -4.28
C MET A 146 6.04 5.72 -5.55
N VAL A 147 4.75 5.96 -5.44
CA VAL A 147 3.83 6.09 -6.58
C VAL A 147 3.54 7.56 -6.79
N ALA A 148 3.91 8.10 -7.94
CA ALA A 148 3.66 9.50 -8.29
C ALA A 148 2.16 9.74 -8.57
N GLY A 149 1.72 10.99 -8.37
CA GLY A 149 0.32 11.37 -8.55
C GLY A 149 -0.21 11.11 -9.98
N MET A 150 -1.52 10.92 -10.10
CA MET A 150 -2.24 10.69 -11.35
C MET A 150 -1.74 9.47 -12.17
N SER A 151 -1.02 8.55 -11.54
CA SER A 151 -0.54 7.33 -12.19
C SER A 151 -1.62 6.25 -12.25
N ARG A 152 -1.60 5.43 -13.32
CA ARG A 152 -2.49 4.26 -13.44
C ARG A 152 -1.79 3.01 -12.92
N ILE A 153 -2.20 2.52 -11.76
CA ILE A 153 -1.57 1.38 -11.10
C ILE A 153 -2.45 0.13 -11.27
N ASN A 154 -2.10 -0.70 -12.25
CA ASN A 154 -2.80 -1.95 -12.57
C ASN A 154 -1.91 -3.21 -12.49
N ARG A 155 -0.67 -3.06 -12.08
CA ARG A 155 0.33 -4.11 -11.83
C ARG A 155 1.05 -3.84 -10.52
N ASP A 156 1.78 -4.83 -10.00
CA ASP A 156 2.52 -4.69 -8.76
C ASP A 156 3.62 -3.64 -8.85
N VAL A 157 3.75 -2.85 -7.80
CA VAL A 157 4.76 -1.79 -7.69
C VAL A 157 5.98 -2.35 -6.95
N PRO A 158 7.14 -2.50 -7.60
CA PRO A 158 8.30 -3.09 -6.96
C PRO A 158 8.81 -2.27 -5.77
N PRO A 159 9.29 -2.92 -4.69
CA PRO A 159 9.79 -2.22 -3.52
C PRO A 159 10.98 -1.31 -3.86
N TYR A 160 11.09 -0.21 -3.11
CA TYR A 160 12.16 0.78 -3.24
C TYR A 160 12.16 1.60 -4.54
N MET A 161 11.19 1.40 -5.42
CA MET A 161 11.13 2.07 -6.71
C MET A 161 10.22 3.30 -6.67
N LEU A 162 10.53 4.27 -7.54
CA LEU A 162 9.65 5.34 -7.93
C LEU A 162 8.94 4.93 -9.23
N VAL A 163 7.62 4.94 -9.20
CA VAL A 163 6.74 4.58 -10.31
C VAL A 163 5.89 5.79 -10.69
N GLU A 164 5.72 6.02 -11.99
CA GLU A 164 5.02 7.19 -12.50
C GLU A 164 4.37 6.92 -13.86
N GLY A 165 3.23 7.57 -14.11
CA GLY A 165 2.63 7.75 -15.44
C GLY A 165 1.41 6.88 -15.74
N ASN A 166 0.89 7.05 -16.95
CA ASN A 166 -0.20 6.26 -17.55
C ASN A 166 0.13 5.99 -19.03
N PRO A 167 0.57 4.77 -19.38
CA PRO A 167 0.79 3.63 -18.49
C PRO A 167 1.93 3.85 -17.51
N ALA A 168 1.83 3.26 -16.31
CA ALA A 168 2.84 3.41 -15.27
C ALA A 168 4.15 2.70 -15.65
N ARG A 169 5.29 3.32 -15.27
CA ARG A 169 6.64 2.78 -15.49
C ARG A 169 7.53 3.01 -14.27
N VAL A 170 8.43 2.09 -14.00
CA VAL A 170 9.52 2.30 -13.04
C VAL A 170 10.48 3.34 -13.60
N ARG A 171 10.64 4.45 -12.90
CA ARG A 171 11.51 5.58 -13.29
C ARG A 171 12.90 5.49 -12.69
N SER A 172 12.95 5.25 -11.39
CA SER A 172 14.18 5.22 -10.62
C SER A 172 14.00 4.49 -9.29
N LEU A 173 15.06 4.37 -8.52
CA LEU A 173 14.96 4.10 -7.10
C LEU A 173 14.32 5.30 -6.37
N ASN A 174 13.50 5.04 -5.37
CA ASN A 174 13.02 6.04 -4.42
C ASN A 174 14.14 6.48 -3.47
N LYS A 175 15.10 7.25 -4.02
CA LYS A 175 16.30 7.67 -3.26
C LYS A 175 15.92 8.46 -2.01
N VAL A 176 14.94 9.35 -2.11
CA VAL A 176 14.48 10.19 -0.99
C VAL A 176 13.91 9.33 0.14
N GLY A 177 13.02 8.38 -0.18
CA GLY A 177 12.46 7.45 0.80
C GLY A 177 13.53 6.59 1.46
N LEU A 178 14.46 6.05 0.67
CA LEU A 178 15.58 5.25 1.16
C LEU A 178 16.51 6.05 2.09
N GLN A 179 16.80 7.31 1.75
CA GLN A 179 17.61 8.20 2.58
C GLN A 179 16.91 8.54 3.90
N ARG A 180 15.63 8.94 3.85
CA ARG A 180 14.82 9.22 5.06
C ARG A 180 14.67 7.99 5.97
N ALA A 181 14.71 6.79 5.39
CA ALA A 181 14.72 5.54 6.14
C ALA A 181 16.10 5.15 6.70
N GLY A 182 17.15 5.94 6.43
CA GLY A 182 18.53 5.67 6.85
C GLY A 182 19.23 4.56 6.07
N LEU A 183 18.61 4.02 5.00
CA LEU A 183 19.11 2.84 4.30
C LEU A 183 20.26 3.13 3.32
N THR A 184 20.55 4.41 3.06
CA THR A 184 21.64 4.80 2.16
C THR A 184 23.03 4.73 2.80
N GLU A 185 23.10 4.75 4.14
CA GLU A 185 24.36 4.85 4.91
C GLU A 185 24.67 3.58 5.72
N ILE A 186 23.70 2.70 5.93
CA ILE A 186 23.89 1.44 6.66
C ILE A 186 25.03 0.64 6.05
N ASN A 187 25.91 0.11 6.89
CA ASN A 187 27.08 -0.66 6.49
C ASN A 187 27.90 0.04 5.39
N GLN A 188 28.19 1.33 5.59
CA GLN A 188 28.92 2.16 4.61
C GLN A 188 28.23 2.20 3.22
N GLY A 189 26.90 2.08 3.20
CA GLY A 189 26.09 2.10 1.98
C GLY A 189 26.18 0.84 1.11
N LYS A 190 26.73 -0.27 1.61
CA LYS A 190 26.81 -1.54 0.84
C LYS A 190 25.44 -2.02 0.34
N PRO A 191 24.37 -2.14 1.19
CA PRO A 191 23.05 -2.59 0.73
C PRO A 191 22.47 -1.68 -0.35
N PHE A 192 22.64 -0.36 -0.21
CA PHE A 192 22.15 0.59 -1.19
C PHE A 192 22.93 0.52 -2.52
N ARG A 193 24.24 0.26 -2.49
CA ARG A 193 25.02 0.02 -3.73
C ARG A 193 24.57 -1.25 -4.44
N ALA A 194 24.31 -2.32 -3.70
CA ALA A 194 23.76 -3.55 -4.29
C ALA A 194 22.38 -3.32 -4.90
N LEU A 195 21.49 -2.59 -4.21
CA LEU A 195 20.17 -2.21 -4.76
C LEU A 195 20.30 -1.36 -6.03
N LYS A 196 21.28 -0.45 -6.14
CA LYS A 196 21.58 0.28 -7.39
C LYS A 196 22.02 -0.64 -8.51
N LYS A 197 22.83 -1.68 -8.23
CA LYS A 197 23.20 -2.70 -9.23
C LYS A 197 21.95 -3.48 -9.68
N ALA A 198 21.12 -3.94 -8.73
CA ALA A 198 19.87 -4.64 -9.02
C ALA A 198 18.94 -3.80 -9.91
N PHE A 199 18.78 -2.50 -9.62
CA PHE A 199 17.99 -1.59 -10.45
C PHE A 199 18.53 -1.52 -11.89
N ARG A 200 19.85 -1.46 -12.09
CA ARG A 200 20.44 -1.43 -13.44
C ARG A 200 20.18 -2.72 -14.20
N ILE A 201 20.32 -3.87 -13.54
CA ILE A 201 20.04 -5.19 -14.13
C ILE A 201 18.57 -5.27 -14.56
N LEU A 202 17.64 -4.88 -13.69
CA LEU A 202 16.21 -5.01 -13.96
C LEU A 202 15.64 -4.03 -14.99
N TYR A 203 16.17 -2.79 -15.01
CA TYR A 203 15.51 -1.67 -15.72
C TYR A 203 16.42 -0.89 -16.69
N ARG A 204 17.69 -1.27 -16.80
CA ARG A 204 18.67 -0.59 -17.66
C ARG A 204 19.53 -1.55 -18.49
N SER A 205 19.20 -2.84 -18.47
CA SER A 205 19.75 -3.86 -19.35
C SER A 205 18.69 -4.36 -20.31
N ASP A 206 19.09 -5.04 -21.37
CA ASP A 206 18.17 -5.67 -22.33
C ASP A 206 17.80 -7.10 -21.95
N LEU A 207 18.02 -7.50 -20.69
CA LEU A 207 17.74 -8.84 -20.19
C LEU A 207 16.22 -9.05 -20.05
N LEU A 208 15.77 -10.26 -20.37
CA LEU A 208 14.45 -10.73 -19.97
C LEU A 208 14.39 -10.87 -18.44
N LEU A 209 13.19 -10.80 -17.86
CA LEU A 209 13.04 -10.82 -16.40
C LEU A 209 13.69 -12.05 -15.76
N ASP A 210 13.53 -13.24 -16.32
CA ASP A 210 14.11 -14.47 -15.77
C ASP A 210 15.63 -14.39 -15.74
N GLN A 211 16.25 -13.93 -16.82
CA GLN A 211 17.69 -13.69 -16.91
C GLN A 211 18.14 -12.61 -15.90
N ALA A 212 17.35 -11.55 -15.75
CA ALA A 212 17.63 -10.51 -14.76
C ALA A 212 17.54 -11.06 -13.32
N LEU A 213 16.57 -11.92 -13.02
CA LEU A 213 16.44 -12.57 -11.71
C LEU A 213 17.62 -13.50 -11.41
N GLU A 214 18.09 -14.28 -12.39
CA GLU A 214 19.31 -15.08 -12.27
C GLU A 214 20.53 -14.21 -11.93
N GLN A 215 20.68 -13.08 -12.62
CA GLN A 215 21.74 -12.11 -12.33
C GLN A 215 21.62 -11.51 -10.92
N LEU A 216 20.41 -11.29 -10.42
CA LEU A 216 20.18 -10.83 -9.05
C LEU A 216 20.59 -11.87 -8.00
N ASP A 217 20.49 -13.17 -8.33
CA ASP A 217 20.94 -14.26 -7.46
C ASP A 217 22.46 -14.24 -7.21
N LEU A 218 23.21 -13.66 -8.14
CA LEU A 218 24.67 -13.52 -8.06
C LEU A 218 25.14 -12.24 -7.31
N LEU A 219 24.20 -11.34 -6.95
CA LEU A 219 24.55 -10.14 -6.19
C LEU A 219 24.78 -10.46 -4.70
N ASP A 220 25.58 -9.57 -4.06
CA ASP A 220 25.77 -9.61 -2.60
C ASP A 220 24.42 -9.79 -1.89
N ASP A 221 24.36 -10.84 -1.07
CA ASP A 221 23.16 -11.24 -0.35
C ASP A 221 22.87 -10.27 0.80
N ASN A 222 21.95 -9.35 0.59
CA ASN A 222 21.50 -8.40 1.60
C ASN A 222 19.97 -8.26 1.57
N GLU A 223 19.40 -7.87 2.69
CA GLU A 223 17.96 -7.80 2.92
C GLU A 223 17.19 -7.04 1.80
N LEU A 224 17.75 -5.94 1.27
CA LEU A 224 17.06 -5.13 0.26
C LEU A 224 16.95 -5.86 -1.08
N VAL A 225 18.03 -6.52 -1.51
CA VAL A 225 18.06 -7.27 -2.76
C VAL A 225 17.25 -8.57 -2.63
N GLN A 226 17.37 -9.27 -1.51
CA GLN A 226 16.56 -10.47 -1.22
C GLN A 226 15.07 -10.15 -1.29
N HIS A 227 14.62 -9.08 -0.61
CA HIS A 227 13.22 -8.67 -0.60
C HIS A 227 12.75 -8.28 -2.02
N LEU A 228 13.51 -7.48 -2.76
CA LEU A 228 13.18 -7.12 -4.15
C LEU A 228 13.04 -8.37 -5.04
N ARG A 229 13.97 -9.31 -4.94
CA ARG A 229 13.96 -10.58 -5.69
C ARG A 229 12.73 -11.43 -5.36
N GLN A 230 12.45 -11.62 -4.07
CA GLN A 230 11.28 -12.36 -3.61
C GLN A 230 9.97 -11.71 -4.09
N PHE A 231 9.86 -10.39 -3.97
CA PHE A 231 8.71 -9.65 -4.45
C PHE A 231 8.47 -9.86 -5.95
N LEU A 232 9.51 -9.75 -6.77
CA LEU A 232 9.41 -9.93 -8.22
C LEU A 232 9.01 -11.37 -8.59
N ARG A 233 9.56 -12.39 -7.93
CA ARG A 233 9.15 -13.78 -8.14
C ARG A 233 7.68 -13.99 -7.82
N LEU A 234 7.21 -13.49 -6.68
CA LEU A 234 5.80 -13.56 -6.30
C LEU A 234 4.91 -12.80 -7.28
N SER A 235 5.32 -11.62 -7.70
CA SER A 235 4.57 -10.79 -8.66
C SER A 235 4.37 -11.46 -10.01
N HIS A 236 5.29 -12.33 -10.42
CA HIS A 236 5.25 -13.07 -11.69
C HIS A 236 4.80 -14.53 -11.54
N SER A 237 4.29 -14.92 -10.37
CA SER A 237 3.68 -16.24 -10.18
C SER A 237 2.38 -16.40 -10.98
N PRO A 238 1.95 -17.64 -11.28
CA PRO A 238 0.71 -17.89 -12.02
C PRO A 238 -0.49 -17.17 -11.43
N GLY A 239 -1.32 -16.56 -12.27
CA GLY A 239 -2.52 -15.81 -11.87
C GLY A 239 -2.28 -14.36 -11.48
N ARG A 240 -1.04 -13.89 -11.37
CA ARG A 240 -0.72 -12.47 -11.14
C ARG A 240 -0.41 -11.72 -12.43
N ARG A 241 -0.60 -10.40 -12.41
CA ARG A 241 -0.38 -9.54 -13.58
C ARG A 241 1.08 -9.15 -13.81
N GLY A 242 1.98 -9.53 -12.90
CA GLY A 242 3.37 -9.12 -12.93
C GLY A 242 3.60 -7.72 -12.36
N SER A 243 4.88 -7.33 -12.29
CA SER A 243 5.29 -6.01 -11.82
C SER A 243 5.24 -4.96 -12.92
N ILE A 244 5.16 -3.68 -12.53
CA ILE A 244 5.28 -2.54 -13.45
C ILE A 244 6.67 -2.58 -14.12
N PRO A 245 6.72 -2.50 -15.47
CA PRO A 245 7.97 -2.56 -16.22
C PRO A 245 8.77 -1.25 -16.15
N GLY A 246 10.03 -1.29 -16.57
CA GLY A 246 10.87 -0.12 -16.79
C GLY A 246 10.46 0.70 -18.02
N GLN A 247 11.11 1.87 -18.20
CA GLN A 247 10.83 2.77 -19.34
C GLN A 247 11.15 2.19 -20.70
N HIS A 248 12.15 1.31 -20.79
CA HIS A 248 12.67 0.76 -22.06
C HIS A 248 12.28 -0.71 -22.31
N SER A 249 11.51 -1.33 -21.40
CA SER A 249 10.99 -2.67 -21.66
C SER A 249 9.88 -2.60 -22.73
N ARG A 250 10.05 -3.28 -23.84
CA ARG A 250 8.95 -3.49 -24.80
C ARG A 250 7.85 -4.25 -24.06
N SER A 251 6.68 -3.62 -23.86
CA SER A 251 5.53 -4.30 -23.31
C SER A 251 4.98 -5.25 -24.38
N ARG A 252 4.80 -6.53 -24.03
CA ARG A 252 4.05 -7.49 -24.88
C ARG A 252 2.54 -7.15 -24.98
N ASP A 253 2.11 -6.04 -24.40
CA ASP A 253 0.69 -5.67 -24.26
C ASP A 253 0.28 -4.53 -25.23
N GLU A 254 1.04 -4.26 -26.27
CA GLU A 254 0.71 -3.28 -27.33
C GLU A 254 0.29 -3.94 -28.66
N GLU A 255 -0.12 -5.22 -28.64
CA GLU A 255 -0.80 -5.89 -29.76
C GLU A 255 -2.26 -6.19 -29.44
#